data_9012a863cda7d1084df1e66ca14c1946
#
_entry.id   9012a863cda7d1084df1e66ca14c1946
#
_cell.length_a   1.000
_cell.length_b   1.000
_cell.length_c   1.000
_cell.angle_alpha   90.00
_cell.angle_beta   90.00
_cell.angle_gamma   90.00
#
_symmetry.space_group_name_H-M   'P 1'
#
loop_
_entity.id
_entity.type
_entity.pdbx_description
1 polymer ?
#
loop_
_entity_poly.entity_id
_entity_poly.type
_entity_poly.pdbx_seq_one_letter_code
_entity_poly.pdbx_strand_id
1 'polypeptide(L)'
;MHPLALEILKKHWGYDQFRPAQEPIIDAILQGKDTMAMLPTGGGKSLCFQVPAMVKEGVCLVISPLISLMEDQVRNLSEKGISALALTGNIPFYELERLLNNVQSEAYKFLYMAPERLNNEQVLYRLKHTPLSYIVIDEAHCISHWGKDFRPSYLECKRLREWFPSLPIVALTATATDRVQEDILQLLQIPKAIVIKGSLARPTLAYMTYYIEDKWERLGRILTKNKESSIVYVRNRRLTEELAQ
;
A
#
# COMPACT_ATOMS: atom_id res chain seq x y z
N MET A 1 11.93 19.83 -0.40
CA MET A 1 10.73 19.44 -1.21
C MET A 1 10.99 19.68 -2.69
N HIS A 2 10.72 18.70 -3.54
CA HIS A 2 10.92 18.78 -5.00
C HIS A 2 9.78 19.60 -5.64
N PRO A 3 10.04 20.71 -6.37
CA PRO A 3 9.00 21.59 -6.92
C PRO A 3 7.98 20.84 -7.80
N LEU A 4 8.47 19.99 -8.71
CA LEU A 4 7.62 19.18 -9.59
C LEU A 4 6.68 18.25 -8.84
N ALA A 5 7.07 17.75 -7.65
CA ALA A 5 6.20 16.91 -6.84
C ALA A 5 4.98 17.69 -6.30
N LEU A 6 5.15 18.96 -5.94
CA LEU A 6 4.04 19.83 -5.53
C LEU A 6 3.11 20.17 -6.70
N GLU A 7 3.66 20.42 -7.88
CA GLU A 7 2.85 20.67 -9.09
C GLU A 7 2.00 19.43 -9.44
N ILE A 8 2.58 18.24 -9.38
CA ILE A 8 1.90 16.98 -9.61
C ILE A 8 0.81 16.75 -8.55
N LEU A 9 1.12 16.98 -7.28
CA LEU A 9 0.14 16.87 -6.19
C LEU A 9 -1.07 17.76 -6.45
N LYS A 10 -0.85 19.03 -6.77
CA LYS A 10 -1.90 19.99 -7.06
C LYS A 10 -2.71 19.61 -8.29
N LYS A 11 -2.03 19.22 -9.37
CA LYS A 11 -2.67 18.87 -10.65
C LYS A 11 -3.59 17.66 -10.55
N HIS A 12 -3.14 16.58 -9.90
CA HIS A 12 -3.85 15.30 -9.93
C HIS A 12 -4.66 14.99 -8.65
N TRP A 13 -4.32 15.59 -7.52
CA TRP A 13 -5.01 15.35 -6.24
C TRP A 13 -5.68 16.60 -5.67
N GLY A 14 -5.40 17.81 -6.20
CA GLY A 14 -6.01 19.05 -5.77
C GLY A 14 -5.51 19.57 -4.42
N TYR A 15 -4.39 19.06 -3.90
CA TYR A 15 -3.81 19.52 -2.65
C TYR A 15 -2.68 20.53 -2.91
N ASP A 16 -2.62 21.62 -2.14
CA ASP A 16 -1.58 22.63 -2.26
C ASP A 16 -0.30 22.27 -1.49
N GLN A 17 -0.37 21.34 -0.53
CA GLN A 17 0.78 20.91 0.29
C GLN A 17 0.66 19.47 0.73
N PHE A 18 1.80 18.84 0.98
CA PHE A 18 1.86 17.53 1.61
C PHE A 18 1.63 17.64 3.12
N ARG A 19 1.21 16.55 3.73
CA ARG A 19 1.23 16.43 5.19
C ARG A 19 2.67 16.33 5.68
N PRO A 20 3.00 16.84 6.88
CA PRO A 20 4.39 16.85 7.37
C PRO A 20 5.12 15.51 7.32
N ALA A 21 4.40 14.40 7.58
CA ALA A 21 5.00 13.06 7.54
C ALA A 21 5.20 12.51 6.11
N GLN A 22 4.56 13.08 5.08
CA GLN A 22 4.69 12.64 3.69
C GLN A 22 5.95 13.19 3.03
N GLU A 23 6.33 14.42 3.35
CA GLU A 23 7.48 15.11 2.73
C GLU A 23 8.79 14.33 2.81
N PRO A 24 9.24 13.88 4.01
CA PRO A 24 10.50 13.16 4.11
C PRO A 24 10.47 11.80 3.39
N ILE A 25 9.29 11.16 3.28
CA ILE A 25 9.14 9.91 2.54
C ILE A 25 9.32 10.16 1.04
N ILE A 26 8.64 11.19 0.53
CA ILE A 26 8.69 11.58 -0.89
C ILE A 26 10.12 11.96 -1.27
N ASP A 27 10.79 12.77 -0.44
CA ASP A 27 12.18 13.19 -0.68
C ASP A 27 13.14 11.99 -0.70
N ALA A 28 12.99 11.03 0.22
CA ALA A 28 13.80 9.82 0.25
C ALA A 28 13.64 8.97 -1.03
N ILE A 29 12.39 8.80 -1.50
CA ILE A 29 12.08 8.06 -2.73
C ILE A 29 12.65 8.78 -3.96
N LEU A 30 12.51 10.10 -4.03
CA LEU A 30 13.05 10.89 -5.14
C LEU A 30 14.58 10.84 -5.20
N GLN A 31 15.25 10.76 -4.04
CA GLN A 31 16.68 10.54 -3.92
C GLN A 31 17.13 9.11 -4.26
N GLY A 32 16.21 8.20 -4.59
CA GLY A 32 16.53 6.82 -4.92
C GLY A 32 16.97 5.98 -3.71
N LYS A 33 16.52 6.30 -2.50
CA LYS A 33 16.89 5.59 -1.28
C LYS A 33 15.85 4.54 -0.92
N ASP A 34 16.32 3.39 -0.43
CA ASP A 34 15.46 2.44 0.24
C ASP A 34 14.77 3.12 1.40
N THR A 35 13.47 2.93 1.54
CA THR A 35 12.66 3.68 2.51
C THR A 35 11.67 2.74 3.20
N MET A 36 11.58 2.83 4.50
CA MET A 36 10.50 2.23 5.27
C MET A 36 9.67 3.32 5.93
N ALA A 37 8.37 3.36 5.63
CA ALA A 37 7.50 4.37 6.18
C ALA A 37 6.30 3.78 6.91
N MET A 38 6.04 4.31 8.10
CA MET A 38 4.89 3.98 8.92
C MET A 38 3.98 5.18 9.01
N LEU A 39 2.81 5.09 8.39
CA LEU A 39 1.76 6.09 8.43
C LEU A 39 0.43 5.44 8.81
N PRO A 40 -0.38 6.07 9.66
CA PRO A 40 -1.68 5.51 10.04
C PRO A 40 -2.59 5.33 8.82
N THR A 41 -3.61 4.50 8.95
CA THR A 41 -4.70 4.42 7.97
C THR A 41 -5.32 5.82 7.80
N GLY A 42 -5.55 6.23 6.56
CA GLY A 42 -5.96 7.61 6.23
C GLY A 42 -4.82 8.65 6.30
N GLY A 43 -3.59 8.24 6.61
CA GLY A 43 -2.39 9.10 6.61
C GLY A 43 -1.89 9.49 5.22
N GLY A 44 -2.49 8.95 4.15
CA GLY A 44 -2.12 9.24 2.77
C GLY A 44 -0.88 8.47 2.30
N LYS A 45 -0.73 7.20 2.74
CA LYS A 45 0.37 6.30 2.30
C LYS A 45 0.51 6.25 0.77
N SER A 46 -0.62 6.14 0.05
CA SER A 46 -0.59 6.04 -1.40
C SER A 46 0.04 7.25 -2.07
N LEU A 47 -0.22 8.46 -1.59
CA LEU A 47 0.40 9.69 -2.10
C LEU A 47 1.92 9.67 -1.97
N CYS A 48 2.44 9.07 -0.90
CA CYS A 48 3.88 9.02 -0.64
C CYS A 48 4.67 8.31 -1.74
N PHE A 49 4.04 7.36 -2.46
CA PHE A 49 4.68 6.69 -3.58
C PHE A 49 4.09 7.07 -4.95
N GLN A 50 2.82 7.47 -5.01
CA GLN A 50 2.20 7.83 -6.29
C GLN A 50 2.77 9.13 -6.86
N VAL A 51 2.97 10.15 -6.03
CA VAL A 51 3.54 11.40 -6.50
C VAL A 51 4.99 11.26 -6.98
N PRO A 52 5.92 10.62 -6.23
CA PRO A 52 7.27 10.39 -6.73
C PRO A 52 7.32 9.57 -8.02
N ALA A 53 6.41 8.61 -8.20
CA ALA A 53 6.34 7.85 -9.43
C ALA A 53 6.06 8.75 -10.64
N MET A 54 5.19 9.72 -10.49
CA MET A 54 4.87 10.68 -11.56
C MET A 54 6.03 11.64 -11.87
N VAL A 55 6.97 11.82 -10.95
CA VAL A 55 8.20 12.62 -11.15
C VAL A 55 9.27 11.82 -11.88
N LYS A 56 9.40 10.52 -11.54
CA LYS A 56 10.46 9.65 -12.09
C LYS A 56 10.01 9.04 -13.41
N GLU A 57 10.96 8.75 -14.28
CA GLU A 57 10.74 7.91 -15.48
C GLU A 57 10.54 6.44 -15.06
N GLY A 58 9.94 5.65 -15.97
CA GLY A 58 9.70 4.22 -15.77
C GLY A 58 8.44 3.92 -14.94
N VAL A 59 8.20 2.64 -14.75
CA VAL A 59 7.00 2.08 -14.11
C VAL A 59 7.24 1.85 -12.62
N CYS A 60 6.31 2.27 -11.77
CA CYS A 60 6.30 1.93 -10.35
C CYS A 60 5.64 0.56 -10.14
N LEU A 61 6.41 -0.42 -9.67
CA LEU A 61 5.91 -1.73 -9.29
C LEU A 61 5.37 -1.69 -7.86
N VAL A 62 4.10 -2.08 -7.66
CA VAL A 62 3.45 -2.10 -6.34
C VAL A 62 3.00 -3.51 -6.00
N ILE A 63 3.56 -4.08 -4.93
CA ILE A 63 3.12 -5.35 -4.36
C ILE A 63 2.11 -5.04 -3.26
N SER A 64 0.89 -5.60 -3.38
CA SER A 64 -0.21 -5.37 -2.43
C SER A 64 -0.98 -6.68 -2.16
N PRO A 65 -1.50 -6.88 -0.92
CA PRO A 65 -2.07 -8.17 -0.52
C PRO A 65 -3.54 -8.37 -0.92
N LEU A 66 -4.24 -7.31 -1.33
CA LEU A 66 -5.68 -7.32 -1.52
C LEU A 66 -6.05 -6.89 -2.93
N ILE A 67 -6.70 -7.79 -3.66
CA ILE A 67 -7.16 -7.57 -5.04
C ILE A 67 -8.09 -6.35 -5.11
N SER A 68 -9.09 -6.29 -4.24
CA SER A 68 -10.04 -5.16 -4.21
C SER A 68 -9.36 -3.82 -4.00
N LEU A 69 -8.33 -3.77 -3.13
CA LEU A 69 -7.57 -2.55 -2.90
C LEU A 69 -6.76 -2.14 -4.14
N MET A 70 -6.15 -3.10 -4.84
CA MET A 70 -5.43 -2.84 -6.08
C MET A 70 -6.36 -2.29 -7.17
N GLU A 71 -7.54 -2.88 -7.34
CA GLU A 71 -8.55 -2.43 -8.29
C GLU A 71 -9.07 -1.03 -7.97
N ASP A 72 -9.30 -0.73 -6.68
CA ASP A 72 -9.68 0.61 -6.22
C ASP A 72 -8.56 1.64 -6.48
N GLN A 73 -7.29 1.28 -6.24
CA GLN A 73 -6.15 2.15 -6.54
C GLN A 73 -6.05 2.44 -8.05
N VAL A 74 -6.18 1.42 -8.89
CA VAL A 74 -6.15 1.56 -10.35
C VAL A 74 -7.29 2.45 -10.83
N ARG A 75 -8.52 2.23 -10.35
CA ARG A 75 -9.67 3.08 -10.69
C ARG A 75 -9.44 4.54 -10.29
N ASN A 76 -9.02 4.79 -9.06
CA ASN A 76 -8.74 6.13 -8.56
C ASN A 76 -7.63 6.85 -9.34
N LEU A 77 -6.61 6.13 -9.81
CA LEU A 77 -5.56 6.68 -10.68
C LEU A 77 -6.11 6.99 -12.08
N SER A 78 -6.91 6.09 -12.65
CA SER A 78 -7.53 6.28 -13.97
C SER A 78 -8.46 7.50 -13.99
N GLU A 79 -9.24 7.74 -12.94
CA GLU A 79 -10.07 8.94 -12.79
C GLU A 79 -9.26 10.23 -12.78
N LYS A 80 -7.97 10.16 -12.42
CA LYS A 80 -7.02 11.27 -12.44
C LYS A 80 -6.22 11.37 -13.74
N GLY A 81 -6.56 10.54 -14.74
CA GLY A 81 -5.84 10.48 -16.01
C GLY A 81 -4.45 9.82 -15.91
N ILE A 82 -4.23 9.00 -14.89
CA ILE A 82 -2.95 8.29 -14.67
C ILE A 82 -3.14 6.82 -15.03
N SER A 83 -2.37 6.33 -16.00
CA SER A 83 -2.43 4.94 -16.46
C SER A 83 -1.87 3.99 -15.40
N ALA A 84 -2.68 3.04 -14.97
CA ALA A 84 -2.31 2.01 -14.01
C ALA A 84 -2.92 0.67 -14.40
N LEU A 85 -2.23 -0.42 -14.08
CA LEU A 85 -2.65 -1.79 -14.34
C LEU A 85 -2.58 -2.61 -13.04
N ALA A 86 -3.59 -3.44 -12.78
CA ALA A 86 -3.54 -4.46 -11.74
C ALA A 86 -3.57 -5.86 -12.39
N LEU A 87 -2.56 -6.68 -12.09
CA LEU A 87 -2.53 -8.10 -12.48
C LEU A 87 -3.26 -8.91 -11.40
N THR A 88 -4.58 -9.00 -11.53
CA THR A 88 -5.47 -9.70 -10.59
C THR A 88 -6.04 -10.99 -11.21
N GLY A 89 -6.45 -11.94 -10.35
CA GLY A 89 -7.15 -13.16 -10.79
C GLY A 89 -6.32 -14.08 -11.70
N ASN A 90 -7.00 -15.04 -12.33
CA ASN A 90 -6.41 -15.93 -13.33
C ASN A 90 -6.48 -15.29 -14.71
N ILE A 91 -5.35 -14.72 -15.13
CA ILE A 91 -5.20 -14.10 -16.45
C ILE A 91 -4.72 -15.18 -17.41
N PRO A 92 -5.39 -15.43 -18.55
CA PRO A 92 -4.92 -16.35 -19.59
C PRO A 92 -3.53 -15.93 -20.10
N PHE A 93 -2.72 -16.92 -20.48
CA PHE A 93 -1.34 -16.71 -20.90
C PHE A 93 -1.16 -15.61 -21.95
N TYR A 94 -1.93 -15.66 -23.03
CA TYR A 94 -1.85 -14.69 -24.13
C TYR A 94 -2.21 -13.26 -23.70
N GLU A 95 -3.15 -13.15 -22.77
CA GLU A 95 -3.56 -11.84 -22.23
C GLU A 95 -2.50 -11.29 -21.28
N LEU A 96 -1.93 -12.13 -20.43
CA LEU A 96 -0.82 -11.77 -19.55
C LEU A 96 0.38 -11.26 -20.36
N GLU A 97 0.76 -11.94 -21.45
CA GLU A 97 1.81 -11.53 -22.37
C GLU A 97 1.53 -10.15 -22.96
N ARG A 98 0.30 -9.94 -23.46
CA ARG A 98 -0.11 -8.63 -24.01
C ARG A 98 -0.01 -7.51 -22.95
N LEU A 99 -0.52 -7.76 -21.75
CA LEU A 99 -0.48 -6.78 -20.66
C LEU A 99 0.96 -6.45 -20.27
N LEU A 100 1.82 -7.45 -20.12
CA LEU A 100 3.21 -7.26 -19.75
C LEU A 100 4.02 -6.55 -20.87
N ASN A 101 3.72 -6.79 -22.14
CA ASN A 101 4.28 -6.03 -23.25
C ASN A 101 3.91 -4.54 -23.17
N ASN A 102 2.64 -4.23 -22.84
CA ASN A 102 2.20 -2.85 -22.65
C ASN A 102 2.87 -2.19 -21.43
N VAL A 103 3.12 -2.94 -20.36
CA VAL A 103 3.90 -2.45 -19.22
C VAL A 103 5.34 -2.14 -19.63
N GLN A 104 5.96 -3.04 -20.40
CA GLN A 104 7.34 -2.88 -20.88
C GLN A 104 7.50 -1.66 -21.79
N SER A 105 6.48 -1.31 -22.58
CA SER A 105 6.45 -0.09 -23.41
C SER A 105 6.05 1.17 -22.65
N GLU A 106 5.99 1.12 -21.32
CA GLU A 106 5.63 2.23 -20.44
C GLU A 106 4.21 2.82 -20.69
N ALA A 107 3.31 2.04 -21.28
CA ALA A 107 1.91 2.43 -21.44
C ALA A 107 1.19 2.64 -20.08
N TYR A 108 1.76 2.08 -19.02
CA TYR A 108 1.28 2.21 -17.64
C TYR A 108 2.34 2.84 -16.73
N LYS A 109 1.92 3.75 -15.87
CA LYS A 109 2.79 4.36 -14.85
C LYS A 109 2.90 3.51 -13.59
N PHE A 110 1.86 2.73 -13.29
CA PHE A 110 1.80 1.85 -12.14
C PHE A 110 1.43 0.44 -12.56
N LEU A 111 2.14 -0.53 -12.00
CA LEU A 111 1.82 -1.94 -12.08
C LEU A 111 1.58 -2.49 -10.67
N TYR A 112 0.34 -2.84 -10.38
CA TYR A 112 -0.05 -3.50 -9.14
C TYR A 112 -0.11 -5.01 -9.33
N MET A 113 0.42 -5.76 -8.37
CA MET A 113 0.28 -7.22 -8.35
C MET A 113 0.32 -7.79 -6.95
N ALA A 114 -0.27 -8.96 -6.79
CA ALA A 114 -0.18 -9.73 -5.57
C ALA A 114 1.19 -10.43 -5.46
N PRO A 115 1.72 -10.66 -4.24
CA PRO A 115 3.03 -11.27 -4.03
C PRO A 115 3.15 -12.68 -4.63
N GLU A 116 2.04 -13.43 -4.76
CA GLU A 116 2.00 -14.75 -5.41
C GLU A 116 2.46 -14.71 -6.87
N ARG A 117 2.31 -13.57 -7.55
CA ARG A 117 2.77 -13.38 -8.93
C ARG A 117 4.29 -13.40 -9.06
N LEU A 118 5.02 -13.15 -7.99
CA LEU A 118 6.47 -13.22 -7.96
C LEU A 118 7.01 -14.67 -8.12
N ASN A 119 6.15 -15.68 -8.00
CA ASN A 119 6.49 -17.08 -8.30
C ASN A 119 6.34 -17.43 -9.78
N ASN A 120 5.78 -16.53 -10.60
CA ASN A 120 5.65 -16.75 -12.03
C ASN A 120 6.91 -16.24 -12.75
N GLU A 121 7.71 -17.18 -13.28
CA GLU A 121 8.97 -16.86 -13.95
C GLU A 121 8.80 -15.95 -15.17
N GLN A 122 7.68 -16.04 -15.87
CA GLN A 122 7.41 -15.16 -17.03
C GLN A 122 7.17 -13.73 -16.58
N VAL A 123 6.39 -13.54 -15.50
CA VAL A 123 6.18 -12.22 -14.90
C VAL A 123 7.53 -11.63 -14.51
N LEU A 124 8.36 -12.39 -13.82
CA LEU A 124 9.68 -11.95 -13.38
C LEU A 124 10.60 -11.65 -14.57
N TYR A 125 10.60 -12.49 -15.60
CA TYR A 125 11.40 -12.25 -16.82
C TYR A 125 10.99 -10.93 -17.49
N ARG A 126 9.69 -10.68 -17.64
CA ARG A 126 9.18 -9.44 -18.24
C ARG A 126 9.50 -8.22 -17.38
N LEU A 127 9.36 -8.32 -16.07
CA LEU A 127 9.72 -7.23 -15.14
C LEU A 127 11.21 -6.85 -15.25
N LYS A 128 12.11 -7.82 -15.47
CA LYS A 128 13.54 -7.53 -15.68
C LYS A 128 13.83 -6.68 -16.91
N HIS A 129 12.96 -6.77 -17.91
CA HIS A 129 13.08 -6.01 -19.16
C HIS A 129 12.18 -4.77 -19.19
N THR A 130 11.50 -4.47 -18.09
CA THR A 130 10.67 -3.27 -17.93
C THR A 130 11.49 -2.19 -17.25
N PRO A 131 11.49 -0.95 -17.76
CA PRO A 131 12.14 0.17 -17.08
C PRO A 131 11.36 0.52 -15.79
N LEU A 132 11.73 -0.13 -14.69
CA LEU A 132 11.12 0.14 -13.39
C LEU A 132 11.79 1.35 -12.72
N SER A 133 10.98 2.23 -12.12
CA SER A 133 11.45 3.39 -11.36
C SER A 133 11.86 3.01 -9.92
N TYR A 134 11.04 2.23 -9.25
CA TYR A 134 11.24 1.65 -7.91
C TYR A 134 10.14 0.64 -7.58
N ILE A 135 10.31 -0.06 -6.47
CA ILE A 135 9.39 -1.10 -6.01
C ILE A 135 8.75 -0.65 -4.69
N VAL A 136 7.43 -0.80 -4.59
CA VAL A 136 6.65 -0.54 -3.38
C VAL A 136 6.12 -1.85 -2.81
N ILE A 137 6.35 -2.07 -1.53
CA ILE A 137 5.75 -3.17 -0.77
C ILE A 137 4.70 -2.54 0.16
N ASP A 138 3.45 -2.57 -0.28
CA ASP A 138 2.33 -2.08 0.53
C ASP A 138 1.94 -3.14 1.57
N GLU A 139 1.44 -2.68 2.72
CA GLU A 139 1.18 -3.51 3.91
C GLU A 139 2.36 -4.42 4.26
N ALA A 140 3.58 -3.86 4.25
CA ALA A 140 4.83 -4.59 4.43
C ALA A 140 4.91 -5.43 5.73
N HIS A 141 4.07 -5.13 6.73
CA HIS A 141 3.97 -5.93 7.96
C HIS A 141 3.53 -7.39 7.69
N CYS A 142 2.91 -7.64 6.53
CA CYS A 142 2.52 -9.01 6.12
C CYS A 142 3.71 -9.94 5.89
N ILE A 143 4.94 -9.42 5.77
CA ILE A 143 6.16 -10.25 5.58
C ILE A 143 6.64 -10.89 6.89
N SER A 144 6.29 -10.31 8.04
CA SER A 144 6.76 -10.74 9.35
C SER A 144 5.80 -11.72 10.02
N HIS A 145 6.31 -12.83 10.51
CA HIS A 145 5.56 -13.78 11.37
C HIS A 145 5.01 -13.14 12.65
N TRP A 146 5.60 -12.04 13.08
CA TRP A 146 5.16 -11.25 14.25
C TRP A 146 4.19 -10.14 13.89
N GLY A 147 3.90 -9.97 12.60
CA GLY A 147 2.87 -9.06 12.11
C GLY A 147 1.46 -9.57 12.41
N LYS A 148 0.50 -8.65 12.50
CA LYS A 148 -0.91 -9.01 12.78
C LYS A 148 -1.58 -9.79 11.65
N ASP A 149 -1.08 -9.67 10.43
CA ASP A 149 -1.63 -10.31 9.22
C ASP A 149 -0.48 -10.93 8.39
N PHE A 150 0.21 -11.90 8.99
CA PHE A 150 1.28 -12.61 8.29
C PHE A 150 0.74 -13.36 7.07
N ARG A 151 1.40 -13.16 5.92
CA ARG A 151 1.07 -13.84 4.66
C ARG A 151 2.30 -14.53 4.09
N PRO A 152 2.32 -15.86 4.02
CA PRO A 152 3.47 -16.59 3.50
C PRO A 152 3.95 -16.14 2.12
N SER A 153 3.02 -15.73 1.24
CA SER A 153 3.35 -15.22 -0.09
C SER A 153 4.20 -13.94 -0.08
N TYR A 154 4.15 -13.13 1.00
CA TYR A 154 5.03 -11.97 1.16
C TYR A 154 6.50 -12.31 1.30
N LEU A 155 6.84 -13.54 1.70
CA LEU A 155 8.22 -13.99 1.73
C LEU A 155 8.86 -14.00 0.35
N GLU A 156 8.08 -14.08 -0.72
CA GLU A 156 8.59 -13.97 -2.09
C GLU A 156 9.15 -12.58 -2.41
N CYS A 157 8.73 -11.54 -1.66
CA CYS A 157 9.23 -10.18 -1.84
C CYS A 157 10.75 -10.06 -1.59
N LYS A 158 11.36 -10.97 -0.80
CA LYS A 158 12.81 -11.02 -0.59
C LYS A 158 13.59 -11.18 -1.91
N ARG A 159 13.00 -11.90 -2.90
CA ARG A 159 13.61 -12.13 -4.21
C ARG A 159 13.74 -10.85 -5.04
N LEU A 160 12.94 -9.82 -4.74
CA LEU A 160 12.97 -8.55 -5.49
C LEU A 160 14.33 -7.86 -5.40
N ARG A 161 15.01 -7.93 -4.25
CA ARG A 161 16.36 -7.37 -4.12
C ARG A 161 17.39 -8.15 -4.95
N GLU A 162 17.27 -9.48 -5.02
CA GLU A 162 18.15 -10.32 -5.83
C GLU A 162 17.97 -10.04 -7.33
N TRP A 163 16.74 -9.77 -7.75
CA TRP A 163 16.40 -9.53 -9.15
C TRP A 163 16.65 -8.11 -9.60
N PHE A 164 16.49 -7.15 -8.68
CA PHE A 164 16.62 -5.72 -8.90
C PHE A 164 17.55 -5.08 -7.86
N PRO A 165 18.85 -5.40 -7.88
CA PRO A 165 19.78 -5.02 -6.82
C PRO A 165 19.95 -3.51 -6.66
N SER A 166 19.73 -2.73 -7.72
CA SER A 166 19.89 -1.28 -7.74
C SER A 166 18.60 -0.48 -7.61
N LEU A 167 17.42 -1.13 -7.72
CA LEU A 167 16.15 -0.42 -7.60
C LEU A 167 15.82 -0.11 -6.14
N PRO A 168 15.39 1.11 -5.82
CA PRO A 168 14.90 1.43 -4.48
C PRO A 168 13.67 0.61 -4.12
N ILE A 169 13.63 0.13 -2.87
CA ILE A 169 12.46 -0.54 -2.29
C ILE A 169 11.84 0.37 -1.24
N VAL A 170 10.53 0.57 -1.35
CA VAL A 170 9.71 1.38 -0.45
C VAL A 170 8.74 0.47 0.30
N ALA A 171 9.01 0.22 1.57
CA ALA A 171 8.14 -0.57 2.43
C ALA A 171 7.16 0.33 3.18
N LEU A 172 5.86 0.12 3.00
CA LEU A 172 4.80 0.91 3.62
C LEU A 172 3.94 0.06 4.54
N THR A 173 3.63 0.56 5.72
CA THR A 173 2.69 -0.08 6.64
C THR A 173 2.00 0.94 7.52
N ALA A 174 0.83 0.57 8.07
CA ALA A 174 0.16 1.40 9.07
C ALA A 174 0.69 1.13 10.48
N THR A 175 1.11 -0.10 10.76
CA THR A 175 1.51 -0.53 12.11
C THR A 175 2.65 -1.54 12.01
N ALA A 176 3.72 -1.29 12.76
CA ALA A 176 4.79 -2.24 12.94
C ALA A 176 5.46 -2.00 14.31
N THR A 177 5.57 -3.06 15.11
CA THR A 177 6.42 -3.03 16.30
C THR A 177 7.88 -2.99 15.89
N ASP A 178 8.80 -2.67 16.80
CA ASP A 178 10.23 -2.60 16.45
C ASP A 178 10.73 -3.95 15.89
N ARG A 179 10.26 -5.07 16.43
CA ARG A 179 10.56 -6.41 15.91
C ARG A 179 10.05 -6.62 14.48
N VAL A 180 8.84 -6.18 14.18
CA VAL A 180 8.28 -6.26 12.82
C VAL A 180 9.06 -5.37 11.86
N GLN A 181 9.52 -4.21 12.31
CA GLN A 181 10.38 -3.31 11.50
C GLN A 181 11.70 -3.98 11.16
N GLU A 182 12.36 -4.60 12.15
CA GLU A 182 13.61 -5.35 11.94
C GLU A 182 13.41 -6.48 10.93
N ASP A 183 12.34 -7.27 11.06
CA ASP A 183 11.99 -8.32 10.10
C ASP A 183 11.80 -7.77 8.68
N ILE A 184 11.06 -6.67 8.52
CA ILE A 184 10.84 -6.03 7.22
C ILE A 184 12.17 -5.63 6.58
N LEU A 185 13.02 -4.93 7.32
CA LEU A 185 14.33 -4.47 6.82
C LEU A 185 15.24 -5.63 6.43
N GLN A 186 15.26 -6.69 7.24
CA GLN A 186 16.08 -7.88 7.01
C GLN A 186 15.56 -8.70 5.83
N LEU A 187 14.27 -9.03 5.80
CA LEU A 187 13.67 -9.89 4.78
C LEU A 187 13.63 -9.23 3.41
N LEU A 188 13.43 -7.92 3.33
CA LEU A 188 13.53 -7.16 2.08
C LEU A 188 14.97 -6.81 1.70
N GLN A 189 15.96 -7.15 2.53
CA GLN A 189 17.38 -6.85 2.33
C GLN A 189 17.65 -5.35 2.13
N ILE A 190 17.03 -4.51 2.95
CA ILE A 190 17.17 -3.04 2.95
C ILE A 190 17.68 -2.50 4.30
N PRO A 191 18.79 -3.01 4.85
CA PRO A 191 19.23 -2.67 6.21
C PRO A 191 19.65 -1.20 6.38
N LYS A 192 19.88 -0.49 5.28
CA LYS A 192 20.24 0.94 5.26
C LYS A 192 19.07 1.85 4.87
N ALA A 193 17.84 1.31 4.85
CA ALA A 193 16.66 2.09 4.51
C ALA A 193 16.46 3.27 5.48
N ILE A 194 15.98 4.38 4.95
CA ILE A 194 15.50 5.50 5.77
C ILE A 194 14.18 5.09 6.40
N VAL A 195 14.15 5.03 7.74
CA VAL A 195 12.93 4.70 8.50
C VAL A 195 12.23 5.97 8.92
N ILE A 196 11.00 6.18 8.45
CA ILE A 196 10.19 7.36 8.76
C ILE A 196 8.91 6.90 9.47
N LYS A 197 8.71 7.44 10.68
CA LYS A 197 7.56 7.13 11.53
C LYS A 197 6.66 8.37 11.64
N GLY A 198 5.47 8.30 11.05
CA GLY A 198 4.45 9.32 11.29
C GLY A 198 3.76 9.13 12.64
N SER A 199 3.14 10.17 13.15
CA SER A 199 2.33 10.06 14.36
C SER A 199 1.14 9.13 14.12
N LEU A 200 0.98 8.14 15.00
CA LEU A 200 -0.19 7.26 15.00
C LEU A 200 -1.38 7.88 15.75
N ALA A 201 -1.17 9.02 16.41
CA ALA A 201 -2.24 9.75 17.09
C ALA A 201 -3.27 10.26 16.07
N ARG A 202 -4.52 10.06 16.38
CA ARG A 202 -5.67 10.52 15.58
C ARG A 202 -6.50 11.47 16.42
N PRO A 203 -6.18 12.77 16.43
CA PRO A 203 -6.80 13.76 17.33
C PRO A 203 -8.34 13.85 17.21
N THR A 204 -8.85 13.50 16.04
CA THR A 204 -10.29 13.53 15.72
C THR A 204 -11.03 12.24 16.13
N LEU A 205 -10.33 11.22 16.66
CA LEU A 205 -10.95 9.98 17.10
C LEU A 205 -10.87 9.85 18.62
N ALA A 206 -12.04 9.69 19.26
CA ALA A 206 -12.15 9.34 20.67
C ALA A 206 -12.24 7.82 20.81
N TYR A 207 -11.31 7.23 21.57
CA TYR A 207 -11.36 5.82 21.93
C TYR A 207 -11.99 5.68 23.29
N MET A 208 -13.15 4.97 23.36
CA MET A 208 -13.88 4.76 24.59
C MET A 208 -14.06 3.26 24.84
N THR A 209 -13.71 2.81 26.03
CA THR A 209 -13.89 1.43 26.46
C THR A 209 -14.84 1.39 27.63
N TYR A 210 -15.84 0.51 27.55
CA TYR A 210 -16.80 0.32 28.60
C TYR A 210 -16.83 -1.14 29.03
N TYR A 211 -16.80 -1.36 30.34
CA TYR A 211 -17.12 -2.66 30.92
C TYR A 211 -18.63 -2.72 31.17
N ILE A 212 -19.33 -3.60 30.46
CA ILE A 212 -20.80 -3.69 30.50
C ILE A 212 -21.24 -5.15 30.40
N GLU A 213 -22.30 -5.48 31.11
CA GLU A 213 -22.90 -6.83 31.08
C GLU A 213 -23.72 -7.04 29.80
N ASP A 214 -24.61 -6.11 29.45
CA ASP A 214 -25.42 -6.17 28.24
C ASP A 214 -24.87 -5.24 27.14
N LYS A 215 -24.12 -5.85 26.20
CA LYS A 215 -23.53 -5.14 25.06
C LYS A 215 -24.57 -4.73 24.01
N TRP A 216 -25.64 -5.52 23.90
CA TRP A 216 -26.63 -5.29 22.85
C TRP A 216 -27.55 -4.13 23.22
N GLU A 217 -28.05 -4.10 24.47
CA GLU A 217 -28.80 -2.96 24.94
C GLU A 217 -27.99 -1.67 24.82
N ARG A 218 -26.71 -1.71 25.20
CA ARG A 218 -25.84 -0.54 25.10
C ARG A 218 -25.65 -0.09 23.67
N LEU A 219 -25.43 -1.03 22.74
CA LEU A 219 -25.30 -0.75 21.33
C LEU A 219 -26.58 -0.10 20.79
N GLY A 220 -27.76 -0.65 21.10
CA GLY A 220 -29.03 -0.09 20.69
C GLY A 220 -29.22 1.34 21.19
N ARG A 221 -28.85 1.64 22.44
CA ARG A 221 -28.89 3.01 22.98
C ARG A 221 -27.95 3.97 22.25
N ILE A 222 -26.73 3.50 21.84
CA ILE A 222 -25.77 4.32 21.09
C ILE A 222 -26.34 4.63 19.72
N LEU A 223 -26.80 3.62 18.98
CA LEU A 223 -27.34 3.78 17.64
C LEU A 223 -28.60 4.62 17.58
N THR A 224 -29.47 4.50 18.59
CA THR A 224 -30.70 5.32 18.71
C THR A 224 -30.38 6.80 18.94
N LYS A 225 -29.32 7.08 19.73
CA LYS A 225 -28.90 8.46 20.01
C LYS A 225 -28.10 9.10 18.90
N ASN A 226 -27.34 8.29 18.18
CA ASN A 226 -26.45 8.76 17.12
C ASN A 226 -27.10 8.49 15.76
N LYS A 227 -27.55 9.55 15.09
CA LYS A 227 -28.17 9.48 13.76
C LYS A 227 -27.16 9.44 12.61
N GLU A 228 -25.88 9.55 12.93
CA GLU A 228 -24.79 9.49 11.95
C GLU A 228 -24.49 8.04 11.54
N SER A 229 -23.75 7.88 10.44
CA SER A 229 -23.33 6.57 9.97
C SER A 229 -22.47 5.84 11.00
N SER A 230 -22.79 4.58 11.23
CA SER A 230 -22.09 3.74 12.23
C SER A 230 -21.65 2.42 11.60
N ILE A 231 -20.48 1.91 12.03
CA ILE A 231 -19.98 0.58 11.64
C ILE A 231 -19.84 -0.25 12.91
N VAL A 232 -20.50 -1.41 12.93
CA VAL A 232 -20.45 -2.34 14.07
C VAL A 232 -19.65 -3.57 13.68
N TYR A 233 -18.52 -3.80 14.37
CA TYR A 233 -17.70 -4.98 14.17
C TYR A 233 -18.07 -6.08 15.16
N VAL A 234 -18.28 -7.28 14.66
CA VAL A 234 -18.61 -8.47 15.45
C VAL A 234 -17.66 -9.63 15.13
N ARG A 235 -17.66 -10.65 16.00
CA ARG A 235 -16.69 -11.75 15.91
C ARG A 235 -16.89 -12.71 14.74
N ASN A 236 -18.11 -12.86 14.26
CA ASN A 236 -18.45 -13.85 13.23
C ASN A 236 -19.59 -13.37 12.34
N ARG A 237 -19.74 -14.01 11.16
CA ARG A 237 -20.76 -13.66 10.16
C ARG A 237 -22.20 -13.81 10.68
N ARG A 238 -22.48 -14.83 11.48
CA ARG A 238 -23.81 -15.04 12.02
C ARG A 238 -24.29 -13.83 12.87
N LEU A 239 -23.42 -13.32 13.74
CA LEU A 239 -23.72 -12.12 14.52
C LEU A 239 -23.93 -10.87 13.66
N THR A 240 -23.27 -10.79 12.48
CA THR A 240 -23.48 -9.67 11.56
C THR A 240 -24.92 -9.69 11.02
N GLU A 241 -25.42 -10.88 10.64
CA GLU A 241 -26.78 -11.06 10.13
C GLU A 241 -27.84 -10.83 11.23
N GLU A 242 -27.60 -11.35 12.43
CA GLU A 242 -28.49 -11.17 13.59
C GLU A 242 -28.62 -9.71 14.03
N LEU A 243 -27.58 -8.90 13.87
CA LEU A 243 -27.58 -7.48 14.24
C LEU A 243 -28.10 -6.55 13.14
N ALA A 244 -28.14 -7.00 11.91
CA ALA A 244 -28.66 -6.21 10.80
C ALA A 244 -30.19 -6.30 10.67
N GLN A 245 -30.84 -7.24 11.37
CA GLN A 245 -32.30 -7.40 11.49
C GLN A 245 -32.86 -6.56 12.62
#